data_472ac36aca0802521cbc47b96446697b
#
_entry.id   472ac36aca0802521cbc47b96446697b
#
_cell.length_a   1.000
_cell.length_b   1.000
_cell.length_c   1.000
_cell.angle_alpha   90.00
_cell.angle_beta   90.00
_cell.angle_gamma   90.00
#
_symmetry.space_group_name_H-M   'P 1'
#
loop_
_entity.id
_entity.type
_entity.pdbx_description
1 polymer ?
#
loop_
_entity_poly.entity_id
_entity_poly.type
_entity_poly.pdbx_seq_one_letter_code
_entity_poly.pdbx_strand_id
1 'polypeptide(L)'
;MKRILLLILVALISFSCKKKYQPRTIESIKITEFKMDSTSIRAIHAFNKNKLVFAGSKGAIGTTEDGGKSWNIKRLKHNDSIIPNFRSLAINENNGLFALSIGNPALLYNIGLNKEEIVYKEEHEKVFYDSMHFFDAEHGIAVGDPTDDCPSIILTSDEGKTWTKLPCNQLPKFEEGEAFFAASNTNIAIVNKTVWIASGGTKARILKSTDYGKSWEIYNTPIIQGDGPQGIYSIDFYDENNGIAIGGNYAKPNDNCANKAITKDGGKTWTLVAENQSPNYKSCVQYVPNTNGKEIFAVGKTGISFSNDGGNSWTEVSKDPYYTIQFVDQNTAWLSGHEKIGKLSLP
;
A
#
# COMPACT_ATOMS: atom_id res chain seq x y z
N MET A 1 -10.26 74.29 23.55
CA MET A 1 -11.25 73.23 23.29
C MET A 1 -10.64 72.27 22.30
N LYS A 2 -10.04 71.17 22.78
CA LYS A 2 -9.46 70.11 21.92
C LYS A 2 -10.49 69.01 21.78
N ARG A 3 -10.95 68.74 20.53
CA ARG A 3 -11.83 67.61 20.21
C ARG A 3 -10.95 66.35 20.04
N ILE A 4 -11.11 65.36 20.90
CA ILE A 4 -10.50 64.05 20.80
C ILE A 4 -11.42 63.22 19.87
N LEU A 5 -10.92 62.85 18.69
CA LEU A 5 -11.59 61.94 17.77
C LEU A 5 -11.21 60.51 18.17
N LEU A 6 -12.17 59.73 18.72
CA LEU A 6 -12.01 58.34 19.08
C LEU A 6 -12.27 57.48 17.84
N LEU A 7 -11.21 56.99 17.22
CA LEU A 7 -11.29 56.00 16.13
C LEU A 7 -11.55 54.58 16.75
N ILE A 8 -12.78 54.12 16.64
CA ILE A 8 -13.12 52.72 16.96
C ILE A 8 -12.74 51.86 15.76
N LEU A 9 -11.63 51.11 15.92
CA LEU A 9 -11.19 50.11 14.96
C LEU A 9 -12.02 48.83 15.19
N VAL A 10 -13.07 48.61 14.39
CA VAL A 10 -13.84 47.38 14.40
C VAL A 10 -13.03 46.33 13.66
N ALA A 11 -12.35 45.46 14.39
CA ALA A 11 -11.70 44.27 13.84
C ALA A 11 -12.78 43.26 13.45
N LEU A 12 -13.11 43.19 12.15
CA LEU A 12 -13.89 42.09 11.57
C LEU A 12 -13.08 40.81 11.63
N ILE A 13 -13.25 40.04 12.70
CA ILE A 13 -12.76 38.66 12.78
C ILE A 13 -13.67 37.84 11.86
N SER A 14 -13.23 37.64 10.63
CA SER A 14 -13.85 36.70 9.70
C SER A 14 -13.55 35.27 10.25
N PHE A 15 -14.46 34.75 11.03
CA PHE A 15 -14.51 33.30 11.30
C PHE A 15 -14.84 32.60 9.97
N SER A 16 -13.80 32.17 9.26
CA SER A 16 -13.94 31.21 8.18
C SER A 16 -14.34 29.89 8.83
N CYS A 17 -15.63 29.63 8.95
CA CYS A 17 -16.16 28.31 9.27
C CYS A 17 -15.77 27.36 8.12
N LYS A 18 -14.61 26.70 8.21
CA LYS A 18 -14.32 25.56 7.35
C LYS A 18 -15.44 24.55 7.60
N LYS A 19 -16.26 24.30 6.59
CA LYS A 19 -17.33 23.31 6.65
C LYS A 19 -16.70 21.99 7.13
N LYS A 20 -17.12 21.49 8.30
CA LYS A 20 -16.62 20.23 8.86
C LYS A 20 -16.98 19.12 7.86
N TYR A 21 -15.98 18.34 7.42
CA TYR A 21 -16.20 17.22 6.54
C TYR A 21 -17.27 16.29 7.15
N GLN A 22 -18.26 15.89 6.33
CA GLN A 22 -19.28 14.94 6.69
C GLN A 22 -19.02 13.66 5.90
N PRO A 23 -18.71 12.53 6.57
CA PRO A 23 -18.50 11.26 5.89
C PRO A 23 -19.74 10.81 5.14
N ARG A 24 -19.53 10.19 3.98
CA ARG A 24 -20.59 9.67 3.13
C ARG A 24 -21.17 8.38 3.70
N THR A 25 -22.42 8.09 3.35
CA THR A 25 -22.99 6.74 3.47
C THR A 25 -22.95 6.14 2.07
N ILE A 26 -22.27 5.00 1.93
CA ILE A 26 -22.14 4.27 0.66
C ILE A 26 -22.74 2.89 0.84
N GLU A 27 -23.86 2.65 0.15
CA GLU A 27 -24.57 1.36 0.16
C GLU A 27 -24.20 0.48 -1.03
N SER A 28 -23.78 1.09 -2.13
CA SER A 28 -23.38 0.41 -3.35
C SER A 28 -22.30 1.20 -4.09
N ILE A 29 -21.52 0.50 -4.90
CA ILE A 29 -20.46 1.05 -5.72
C ILE A 29 -20.62 0.59 -7.16
N LYS A 30 -20.10 1.40 -8.10
CA LYS A 30 -20.05 1.00 -9.51
C LYS A 30 -18.62 0.63 -9.88
N ILE A 31 -18.45 -0.58 -10.42
CA ILE A 31 -17.14 -1.04 -10.95
C ILE A 31 -17.28 -1.30 -12.43
N THR A 32 -16.40 -0.69 -13.23
CA THR A 32 -16.17 -1.06 -14.63
C THR A 32 -14.99 -2.01 -14.68
N GLU A 33 -15.19 -3.25 -15.09
CA GLU A 33 -14.15 -4.28 -15.11
C GLU A 33 -13.51 -4.40 -16.49
N PHE A 34 -12.18 -4.59 -16.50
CA PHE A 34 -11.36 -4.84 -17.69
C PHE A 34 -10.64 -6.18 -17.53
N LYS A 35 -10.83 -7.08 -18.46
CA LYS A 35 -10.23 -8.41 -18.44
C LYS A 35 -8.73 -8.34 -18.77
N MET A 36 -7.90 -9.04 -17.99
CA MET A 36 -6.44 -9.11 -18.13
C MET A 36 -5.99 -10.56 -18.24
N ASP A 37 -6.11 -11.12 -19.43
CA ASP A 37 -5.91 -12.55 -19.68
C ASP A 37 -4.61 -13.08 -19.08
N SER A 38 -4.72 -14.16 -18.31
CA SER A 38 -3.60 -14.91 -17.74
C SER A 38 -2.66 -14.10 -16.84
N THR A 39 -3.11 -12.96 -16.28
CA THR A 39 -2.25 -12.08 -15.48
C THR A 39 -2.83 -11.85 -14.10
N SER A 40 -2.14 -12.31 -13.06
CA SER A 40 -2.42 -11.94 -11.67
C SER A 40 -1.74 -10.61 -11.36
N ILE A 41 -2.51 -9.59 -10.95
CA ILE A 41 -2.02 -8.23 -10.78
C ILE A 41 -2.17 -7.84 -9.30
N ARG A 42 -1.03 -7.62 -8.61
CA ARG A 42 -1.01 -7.23 -7.19
C ARG A 42 -0.45 -5.85 -6.95
N ALA A 43 0.21 -5.27 -7.94
CA ALA A 43 0.81 -3.95 -7.87
C ALA A 43 0.31 -3.07 -9.01
N ILE A 44 -0.26 -1.93 -8.63
CA ILE A 44 -0.73 -0.89 -9.54
C ILE A 44 -0.21 0.46 -9.10
N HIS A 45 -0.11 1.40 -10.05
CA HIS A 45 0.04 2.82 -9.75
C HIS A 45 -0.93 3.63 -10.60
N ALA A 46 -1.85 4.29 -9.93
CA ALA A 46 -2.89 5.09 -10.55
C ALA A 46 -2.51 6.58 -10.52
N PHE A 47 -2.20 7.16 -11.68
CA PHE A 47 -1.89 8.59 -11.78
C PHE A 47 -3.16 9.45 -11.71
N ASN A 48 -4.22 8.99 -12.33
CA ASN A 48 -5.52 9.67 -12.38
C ASN A 48 -6.60 8.71 -12.91
N LYS A 49 -7.82 9.22 -13.10
CA LYS A 49 -8.95 8.42 -13.62
C LYS A 49 -8.75 7.84 -15.04
N ASN A 50 -7.76 8.30 -15.80
CA ASN A 50 -7.50 7.83 -17.16
C ASN A 50 -6.19 7.06 -17.27
N LYS A 51 -5.19 7.34 -16.41
CA LYS A 51 -3.85 6.75 -16.51
C LYS A 51 -3.56 5.85 -15.33
N LEU A 52 -3.24 4.59 -15.64
CA LEU A 52 -2.83 3.53 -14.72
C LEU A 52 -1.66 2.75 -15.31
N VAL A 53 -0.75 2.32 -14.46
CA VAL A 53 0.24 1.28 -14.78
C VAL A 53 0.10 0.13 -13.79
N PHE A 54 0.36 -1.10 -14.26
CA PHE A 54 0.41 -2.28 -13.41
C PHE A 54 1.64 -3.13 -13.68
N ALA A 55 2.05 -3.88 -12.67
CA ALA A 55 3.00 -4.98 -12.78
C ALA A 55 2.34 -6.28 -12.28
N GLY A 56 2.53 -7.36 -13.01
CA GLY A 56 1.83 -8.61 -12.73
C GLY A 56 2.64 -9.87 -13.04
N SER A 57 1.99 -11.00 -12.89
CA SER A 57 2.59 -12.30 -13.19
C SER A 57 2.93 -12.44 -14.70
N LYS A 58 3.77 -13.42 -15.00
CA LYS A 58 4.22 -13.71 -16.38
C LYS A 58 4.93 -12.53 -17.05
N GLY A 59 5.69 -11.76 -16.27
CA GLY A 59 6.48 -10.63 -16.75
C GLY A 59 5.66 -9.43 -17.24
N ALA A 60 4.38 -9.37 -16.92
CA ALA A 60 3.49 -8.36 -17.48
C ALA A 60 3.70 -6.99 -16.86
N ILE A 61 3.90 -5.99 -17.73
CA ILE A 61 3.80 -4.56 -17.42
C ILE A 61 2.76 -3.98 -18.36
N GLY A 62 1.70 -3.41 -17.81
CA GLY A 62 0.60 -2.88 -18.62
C GLY A 62 0.25 -1.46 -18.26
N THR A 63 -0.12 -0.66 -19.27
CA THR A 63 -0.50 0.74 -19.13
C THR A 63 -1.79 1.04 -19.88
N THR A 64 -2.60 1.94 -19.32
CA THR A 64 -3.70 2.60 -20.01
C THR A 64 -3.58 4.11 -19.82
N GLU A 65 -4.01 4.89 -20.82
CA GLU A 65 -4.06 6.35 -20.78
C GLU A 65 -5.45 6.92 -21.11
N ASP A 66 -6.42 6.04 -21.35
CA ASP A 66 -7.78 6.38 -21.78
C ASP A 66 -8.88 5.84 -20.85
N GLY A 67 -8.50 5.53 -19.61
CA GLY A 67 -9.43 5.06 -18.58
C GLY A 67 -9.77 3.58 -18.72
N GLY A 68 -8.88 2.77 -19.31
CA GLY A 68 -9.02 1.34 -19.46
C GLY A 68 -9.68 0.89 -20.77
N LYS A 69 -9.98 1.82 -21.69
CA LYS A 69 -10.57 1.47 -23.00
C LYS A 69 -9.57 0.74 -23.88
N SER A 70 -8.29 1.11 -23.79
CA SER A 70 -7.18 0.42 -24.44
C SER A 70 -6.03 0.17 -23.47
N TRP A 71 -5.24 -0.87 -23.73
CA TRP A 71 -4.13 -1.31 -22.91
C TRP A 71 -2.90 -1.60 -23.77
N ASN A 72 -1.75 -1.05 -23.36
CA ASN A 72 -0.45 -1.46 -23.87
C ASN A 72 0.20 -2.40 -22.85
N ILE A 73 0.33 -3.68 -23.20
CA ILE A 73 0.88 -4.71 -22.30
C ILE A 73 2.12 -5.30 -22.94
N LYS A 74 3.27 -5.16 -22.26
CA LYS A 74 4.51 -5.87 -22.60
C LYS A 74 4.79 -6.98 -21.60
N ARG A 75 5.54 -8.01 -22.01
CA ARG A 75 5.95 -9.12 -21.17
C ARG A 75 7.47 -9.25 -21.19
N LEU A 76 8.06 -9.06 -20.02
CA LEU A 76 9.51 -9.13 -19.86
C LEU A 76 9.96 -10.57 -19.66
N LYS A 77 11.16 -10.86 -20.15
CA LYS A 77 11.92 -12.08 -19.90
C LYS A 77 13.36 -11.70 -19.56
N HIS A 78 13.97 -12.46 -18.68
CA HIS A 78 15.39 -12.34 -18.37
C HIS A 78 16.14 -13.55 -18.98
N ASN A 79 17.19 -13.27 -19.77
CA ASN A 79 18.01 -14.29 -20.45
C ASN A 79 17.18 -15.34 -21.20
N ASP A 80 16.07 -14.92 -21.85
CA ASP A 80 15.13 -15.74 -22.63
C ASP A 80 14.44 -16.90 -21.89
N SER A 81 14.82 -17.19 -20.65
CA SER A 81 14.35 -18.35 -19.89
C SER A 81 13.58 -17.99 -18.62
N ILE A 82 13.95 -16.93 -17.92
CA ILE A 82 13.32 -16.53 -16.65
C ILE A 82 12.19 -15.54 -16.94
N ILE A 83 10.98 -15.91 -16.55
CA ILE A 83 9.80 -15.05 -16.65
C ILE A 83 9.55 -14.43 -15.28
N PRO A 84 9.80 -13.12 -15.10
CA PRO A 84 9.57 -12.47 -13.79
C PRO A 84 8.11 -12.57 -13.35
N ASN A 85 7.90 -12.77 -12.05
CA ASN A 85 6.58 -12.65 -11.45
C ASN A 85 6.58 -11.39 -10.60
N PHE A 86 6.09 -10.29 -11.16
CA PHE A 86 6.07 -9.00 -10.48
C PHE A 86 4.96 -8.95 -9.45
N ARG A 87 5.32 -8.52 -8.22
CA ARG A 87 4.37 -8.24 -7.14
C ARG A 87 4.54 -6.86 -6.54
N SER A 88 5.62 -6.17 -6.91
CA SER A 88 5.91 -4.81 -6.46
C SER A 88 6.09 -3.90 -7.66
N LEU A 89 5.58 -2.69 -7.53
CA LEU A 89 5.67 -1.60 -8.50
C LEU A 89 5.82 -0.29 -7.74
N ALA A 90 6.75 0.54 -8.18
CA ALA A 90 6.89 1.89 -7.64
C ALA A 90 7.19 2.89 -8.75
N ILE A 91 6.81 4.13 -8.51
CA ILE A 91 7.11 5.27 -9.38
C ILE A 91 7.69 6.37 -8.49
N ASN A 92 8.84 6.92 -8.90
CA ASN A 92 9.40 8.09 -8.26
C ASN A 92 8.77 9.38 -8.82
N GLU A 93 9.00 10.51 -8.17
CA GLU A 93 8.43 11.82 -8.59
C GLU A 93 8.90 12.27 -9.98
N ASN A 94 10.03 11.73 -10.49
CA ASN A 94 10.52 11.97 -11.85
C ASN A 94 9.89 11.04 -12.90
N ASN A 95 8.82 10.30 -12.54
CA ASN A 95 8.13 9.31 -13.36
C ASN A 95 8.99 8.11 -13.78
N GLY A 96 10.09 7.82 -13.07
CA GLY A 96 10.82 6.57 -13.20
C GLY A 96 9.95 5.41 -12.71
N LEU A 97 9.72 4.42 -13.58
CA LEU A 97 8.90 3.25 -13.30
C LEU A 97 9.78 2.06 -12.92
N PHE A 98 9.50 1.44 -11.79
CA PHE A 98 10.25 0.30 -11.28
C PHE A 98 9.32 -0.87 -11.00
N ALA A 99 9.74 -2.09 -11.38
CA ALA A 99 9.02 -3.32 -11.11
C ALA A 99 9.96 -4.38 -10.54
N LEU A 100 9.57 -4.98 -9.41
CA LEU A 100 10.36 -5.97 -8.70
C LEU A 100 9.65 -7.33 -8.70
N SER A 101 10.38 -8.36 -9.12
CA SER A 101 9.90 -9.72 -9.12
C SER A 101 10.13 -10.41 -7.77
N ILE A 102 9.28 -11.38 -7.49
CA ILE A 102 9.50 -12.36 -6.41
C ILE A 102 10.37 -13.51 -6.91
N GLY A 103 10.96 -14.24 -5.97
CA GLY A 103 11.64 -15.51 -6.21
C GLY A 103 13.08 -15.36 -6.68
N ASN A 104 13.72 -16.49 -6.92
CA ASN A 104 15.14 -16.59 -7.24
C ASN A 104 15.36 -16.72 -8.76
N PRO A 105 16.05 -15.79 -9.42
CA PRO A 105 16.55 -14.53 -8.88
C PRO A 105 15.44 -13.49 -8.68
N ALA A 106 15.55 -12.65 -7.65
CA ALA A 106 14.79 -11.42 -7.56
C ALA A 106 15.40 -10.39 -8.53
N LEU A 107 14.56 -9.78 -9.36
CA LEU A 107 14.99 -8.87 -10.41
C LEU A 107 14.21 -7.56 -10.26
N LEU A 108 14.94 -6.47 -10.02
CA LEU A 108 14.39 -5.12 -10.03
C LEU A 108 14.72 -4.44 -11.35
N TYR A 109 13.68 -4.12 -12.08
CA TYR A 109 13.78 -3.42 -13.36
C TYR A 109 13.48 -1.93 -13.20
N ASN A 110 14.29 -1.09 -13.82
CA ASN A 110 13.89 0.25 -14.24
C ASN A 110 13.27 0.12 -15.64
N ILE A 111 12.00 0.50 -15.76
CA ILE A 111 11.20 0.35 -16.98
C ILE A 111 11.21 1.66 -17.76
N GLY A 112 12.24 1.87 -18.56
CA GLY A 112 12.33 3.03 -19.43
C GLY A 112 11.38 2.95 -20.65
N LEU A 113 11.23 4.08 -21.34
CA LEU A 113 10.40 4.15 -22.57
C LEU A 113 10.94 3.26 -23.70
N ASN A 114 12.28 3.19 -23.84
CA ASN A 114 12.95 2.51 -24.95
C ASN A 114 13.76 1.29 -24.51
N LYS A 115 14.02 1.13 -23.23
CA LYS A 115 14.88 0.05 -22.69
C LYS A 115 14.50 -0.24 -21.24
N GLU A 116 14.45 -1.52 -20.91
CA GLU A 116 14.40 -2.01 -19.55
C GLU A 116 15.82 -2.32 -19.06
N GLU A 117 16.12 -1.91 -17.83
CA GLU A 117 17.41 -2.14 -17.20
C GLU A 117 17.22 -2.81 -15.85
N ILE A 118 18.04 -3.84 -15.54
CA ILE A 118 18.08 -4.45 -14.23
C ILE A 118 19.01 -3.60 -13.36
N VAL A 119 18.42 -2.93 -12.36
CA VAL A 119 19.15 -2.05 -11.43
C VAL A 119 19.48 -2.73 -10.10
N TYR A 120 18.89 -3.90 -9.86
CA TYR A 120 19.23 -4.78 -8.73
C TYR A 120 18.89 -6.23 -9.06
N LYS A 121 19.75 -7.14 -8.61
CA LYS A 121 19.57 -8.58 -8.72
C LYS A 121 20.02 -9.26 -7.44
N GLU A 122 19.23 -10.18 -6.92
CA GLU A 122 19.60 -11.04 -5.80
C GLU A 122 19.31 -12.50 -6.11
N GLU A 123 20.31 -13.34 -5.89
CA GLU A 123 20.23 -14.80 -6.01
C GLU A 123 20.37 -15.44 -4.63
N HIS A 124 19.27 -15.95 -4.11
CA HIS A 124 19.21 -16.70 -2.86
C HIS A 124 17.99 -17.59 -2.86
N GLU A 125 18.08 -18.81 -2.32
CA GLU A 125 16.98 -19.80 -2.35
C GLU A 125 15.69 -19.29 -1.66
N LYS A 126 15.84 -18.45 -0.62
CA LYS A 126 14.73 -17.87 0.15
C LYS A 126 14.34 -16.46 -0.28
N VAL A 127 15.00 -15.89 -1.31
CA VAL A 127 14.71 -14.52 -1.71
C VAL A 127 13.27 -14.35 -2.15
N PHE A 128 12.57 -13.38 -1.54
CA PHE A 128 11.20 -13.05 -1.88
C PHE A 128 10.92 -11.61 -1.50
N TYR A 129 10.69 -10.73 -2.48
CA TYR A 129 10.37 -9.33 -2.26
C TYR A 129 8.88 -9.06 -2.35
N ASP A 130 8.34 -8.31 -1.38
CA ASP A 130 6.90 -8.16 -1.15
C ASP A 130 6.33 -6.83 -1.63
N SER A 131 7.06 -5.73 -1.39
CA SER A 131 6.60 -4.39 -1.73
C SER A 131 7.76 -3.43 -1.99
N MET A 132 7.43 -2.32 -2.68
CA MET A 132 8.39 -1.27 -3.03
C MET A 132 7.68 0.07 -3.19
N HIS A 133 8.27 1.13 -2.62
CA HIS A 133 7.80 2.51 -2.75
C HIS A 133 8.94 3.51 -2.80
N PHE A 134 8.68 4.71 -3.29
CA PHE A 134 9.57 5.86 -3.18
C PHE A 134 9.05 6.84 -2.14
N PHE A 135 9.96 7.46 -1.38
CA PHE A 135 9.69 8.55 -0.45
C PHE A 135 9.56 9.88 -1.19
N ASP A 136 10.41 10.04 -2.20
CA ASP A 136 10.55 11.25 -3.03
C ASP A 136 11.17 10.88 -4.39
N ALA A 137 11.71 11.87 -5.12
CA ALA A 137 12.34 11.64 -6.41
C ALA A 137 13.59 10.74 -6.32
N GLU A 138 14.36 10.84 -5.24
CA GLU A 138 15.69 10.22 -5.10
C GLU A 138 15.67 8.94 -4.26
N HIS A 139 14.88 8.93 -3.17
CA HIS A 139 14.91 7.89 -2.16
C HIS A 139 13.81 6.87 -2.36
N GLY A 140 14.17 5.60 -2.42
CA GLY A 140 13.25 4.48 -2.54
C GLY A 140 13.63 3.32 -1.61
N ILE A 141 12.66 2.47 -1.33
CA ILE A 141 12.77 1.30 -0.49
C ILE A 141 12.01 0.12 -1.10
N ALA A 142 12.61 -1.06 -1.07
CA ALA A 142 11.89 -2.31 -1.27
C ALA A 142 12.17 -3.27 -0.11
N VAL A 143 11.16 -4.06 0.22
CA VAL A 143 11.19 -4.97 1.36
C VAL A 143 10.79 -6.38 0.95
N GLY A 144 11.42 -7.36 1.58
CA GLY A 144 11.20 -8.77 1.33
C GLY A 144 11.44 -9.63 2.56
N ASP A 145 11.06 -10.87 2.43
CA ASP A 145 11.18 -11.89 3.46
C ASP A 145 12.63 -12.08 3.92
N PRO A 146 12.82 -12.58 5.15
CA PRO A 146 14.14 -12.92 5.65
C PRO A 146 14.86 -13.97 4.79
N THR A 147 16.06 -13.66 4.36
CA THR A 147 17.01 -14.66 3.83
C THR A 147 17.88 -15.24 4.95
N ASP A 148 18.07 -14.44 5.99
CA ASP A 148 18.77 -14.79 7.25
C ASP A 148 17.82 -14.60 8.45
N ASP A 149 18.24 -13.95 9.52
CA ASP A 149 17.45 -13.67 10.72
C ASP A 149 16.93 -12.22 10.79
N CYS A 150 16.94 -11.52 9.68
CA CYS A 150 16.46 -10.15 9.52
C CYS A 150 15.69 -9.99 8.20
N PRO A 151 14.79 -8.99 8.07
CA PRO A 151 14.09 -8.71 6.82
C PRO A 151 15.08 -8.33 5.70
N SER A 152 14.74 -8.63 4.45
CA SER A 152 15.46 -8.13 3.29
C SER A 152 14.98 -6.71 2.98
N ILE A 153 15.84 -5.70 3.17
CA ILE A 153 15.56 -4.30 2.85
C ILE A 153 16.63 -3.79 1.92
N ILE A 154 16.22 -3.27 0.76
CA ILE A 154 17.10 -2.56 -0.17
C ILE A 154 16.68 -1.10 -0.28
N LEU A 155 17.65 -0.21 -0.34
CA LEU A 155 17.47 1.23 -0.45
C LEU A 155 18.15 1.79 -1.69
N THR A 156 17.58 2.86 -2.23
CA THR A 156 18.21 3.75 -3.21
C THR A 156 18.20 5.18 -2.70
N SER A 157 19.17 5.98 -3.12
CA SER A 157 19.25 7.43 -2.91
C SER A 157 19.72 8.18 -4.16
N ASP A 158 19.57 7.58 -5.32
CA ASP A 158 20.00 8.09 -6.63
C ASP A 158 18.94 7.92 -7.72
N GLU A 159 17.66 8.15 -7.37
CA GLU A 159 16.51 8.03 -8.27
C GLU A 159 16.22 6.57 -8.71
N GLY A 160 16.76 5.57 -7.99
CA GLY A 160 16.60 4.16 -8.32
C GLY A 160 17.62 3.62 -9.32
N LYS A 161 18.69 4.38 -9.61
CA LYS A 161 19.78 3.94 -10.52
C LYS A 161 20.58 2.79 -9.91
N THR A 162 20.80 2.85 -8.59
CA THR A 162 21.44 1.77 -7.82
C THR A 162 20.67 1.47 -6.55
N TRP A 163 20.70 0.21 -6.11
CA TRP A 163 20.04 -0.27 -4.91
C TRP A 163 21.01 -1.07 -4.05
N THR A 164 20.98 -0.86 -2.76
CA THR A 164 21.87 -1.51 -1.79
C THR A 164 21.10 -2.21 -0.71
N LYS A 165 21.41 -3.49 -0.47
CA LYS A 165 20.82 -4.28 0.62
C LYS A 165 21.43 -3.87 1.96
N LEU A 166 20.58 -3.61 2.94
CA LEU A 166 21.03 -3.33 4.30
C LEU A 166 21.52 -4.61 4.98
N PRO A 167 22.65 -4.56 5.70
CA PRO A 167 23.13 -5.71 6.47
C PRO A 167 22.29 -5.93 7.72
N CYS A 168 22.14 -7.19 8.16
CA CYS A 168 21.30 -7.56 9.31
C CYS A 168 21.65 -6.85 10.63
N ASN A 169 22.88 -6.42 10.82
CA ASN A 169 23.29 -5.67 12.01
C ASN A 169 22.69 -4.24 12.08
N GLN A 170 22.06 -3.76 11.01
CA GLN A 170 21.34 -2.48 10.96
C GLN A 170 19.81 -2.66 11.00
N LEU A 171 19.34 -3.90 11.01
CA LEU A 171 17.92 -4.24 10.92
C LEU A 171 17.44 -4.92 12.19
N PRO A 172 16.14 -4.79 12.52
CA PRO A 172 15.55 -5.55 13.60
C PRO A 172 15.61 -7.05 13.30
N LYS A 173 15.87 -7.85 14.34
CA LYS A 173 15.82 -9.29 14.23
C LYS A 173 14.37 -9.77 14.06
N PHE A 174 14.15 -10.71 13.14
CA PHE A 174 12.88 -11.39 12.96
C PHE A 174 12.84 -12.68 13.76
N GLU A 175 11.63 -13.02 14.21
CA GLU A 175 11.36 -14.32 14.82
C GLU A 175 11.25 -15.40 13.73
N GLU A 176 11.52 -16.65 14.08
CA GLU A 176 11.35 -17.76 13.13
C GLU A 176 9.89 -17.82 12.64
N GLY A 177 9.71 -17.81 11.31
CA GLY A 177 8.39 -17.81 10.66
C GLY A 177 7.72 -16.44 10.63
N GLU A 178 8.37 -15.36 11.03
CA GLU A 178 7.93 -14.00 10.75
C GLU A 178 8.31 -13.63 9.32
N ALA A 179 7.36 -13.05 8.57
CA ALA A 179 7.50 -12.75 7.15
C ALA A 179 6.68 -11.52 6.76
N PHE A 180 6.81 -11.11 5.51
CA PHE A 180 5.94 -10.12 4.89
C PHE A 180 4.92 -10.81 3.97
N PHE A 181 3.99 -10.02 3.41
CA PHE A 181 2.97 -10.57 2.52
C PHE A 181 2.87 -9.78 1.21
N ALA A 182 3.35 -10.35 0.12
CA ALA A 182 3.25 -9.78 -1.24
C ALA A 182 1.80 -9.85 -1.78
N ALA A 183 0.86 -9.33 -1.01
CA ALA A 183 -0.57 -9.46 -1.31
C ALA A 183 -1.10 -8.36 -2.23
N SER A 184 -0.59 -7.13 -2.07
CA SER A 184 -1.15 -5.93 -2.72
C SER A 184 -0.14 -4.79 -2.92
N ASN A 185 1.14 -4.99 -2.61
CA ASN A 185 2.17 -3.93 -2.57
C ASN A 185 1.88 -2.85 -1.49
N THR A 186 1.06 -3.16 -0.47
CA THR A 186 0.60 -2.21 0.55
C THR A 186 0.85 -2.64 2.01
N ASN A 187 1.74 -3.61 2.23
CA ASN A 187 2.29 -3.89 3.57
C ASN A 187 3.32 -2.84 4.00
N ILE A 188 3.51 -1.79 3.22
CA ILE A 188 4.36 -0.64 3.43
C ILE A 188 3.56 0.64 3.21
N ALA A 189 3.75 1.65 4.08
CA ALA A 189 3.18 2.98 3.94
C ALA A 189 4.27 4.03 4.18
N ILE A 190 4.19 5.15 3.44
CA ILE A 190 5.15 6.25 3.52
C ILE A 190 4.41 7.58 3.69
N VAL A 191 4.85 8.38 4.65
CA VAL A 191 4.45 9.78 4.81
C VAL A 191 5.71 10.61 5.02
N ASN A 192 6.03 11.48 4.08
CA ASN A 192 7.29 12.25 4.05
C ASN A 192 8.50 11.29 4.06
N LYS A 193 9.41 11.42 5.04
CA LYS A 193 10.58 10.54 5.22
C LYS A 193 10.35 9.35 6.15
N THR A 194 9.12 9.23 6.68
CA THR A 194 8.73 8.14 7.58
C THR A 194 8.15 6.99 6.79
N VAL A 195 8.59 5.78 7.09
CA VAL A 195 8.05 4.54 6.53
C VAL A 195 7.64 3.60 7.65
N TRP A 196 6.53 2.92 7.44
CA TRP A 196 6.05 1.79 8.25
C TRP A 196 5.97 0.56 7.37
N ILE A 197 6.42 -0.58 7.89
CA ILE A 197 6.34 -1.89 7.22
C ILE A 197 5.67 -2.85 8.18
N ALA A 198 4.68 -3.59 7.68
CA ALA A 198 3.92 -4.54 8.47
C ALA A 198 4.36 -5.97 8.20
N SER A 199 4.62 -6.75 9.26
CA SER A 199 4.90 -8.17 9.21
C SER A 199 3.71 -9.04 9.62
N GLY A 200 3.85 -10.34 9.43
CA GLY A 200 2.90 -11.37 9.81
C GLY A 200 3.59 -12.71 10.00
N GLY A 201 2.82 -13.78 10.02
CA GLY A 201 3.29 -15.11 10.37
C GLY A 201 3.29 -15.34 11.88
N THR A 202 4.38 -15.80 12.42
CA THR A 202 4.54 -16.04 13.86
C THR A 202 4.52 -14.75 14.68
N LYS A 203 4.83 -13.61 14.07
CA LYS A 203 4.71 -12.26 14.65
C LYS A 203 4.06 -11.29 13.68
N ALA A 204 3.19 -10.42 14.21
CA ALA A 204 2.58 -9.31 13.47
C ALA A 204 3.03 -8.00 14.10
N ARG A 205 4.06 -7.38 13.52
CA ARG A 205 4.73 -6.19 14.05
C ARG A 205 4.78 -5.08 13.01
N ILE A 206 5.05 -3.88 13.48
CA ILE A 206 5.34 -2.73 12.62
C ILE A 206 6.81 -2.35 12.79
N LEU A 207 7.55 -2.36 11.69
CA LEU A 207 8.86 -1.75 11.60
C LEU A 207 8.66 -0.29 11.17
N LYS A 208 9.27 0.64 11.88
CA LYS A 208 9.18 2.08 11.60
C LYS A 208 10.56 2.68 11.45
N SER A 209 10.74 3.49 10.41
CA SER A 209 11.89 4.36 10.22
C SER A 209 11.41 5.79 9.99
N THR A 210 12.19 6.78 10.47
CA THR A 210 11.90 8.22 10.27
C THR A 210 13.01 8.95 9.51
N ASP A 211 13.91 8.19 8.88
CA ASP A 211 15.13 8.67 8.24
C ASP A 211 15.43 7.99 6.89
N TYR A 212 14.36 7.76 6.08
CA TYR A 212 14.44 7.08 4.78
C TYR A 212 14.87 5.61 4.86
N GLY A 213 14.51 4.91 5.95
CA GLY A 213 14.84 3.49 6.10
C GLY A 213 16.25 3.20 6.62
N LYS A 214 16.99 4.19 7.12
CA LYS A 214 18.38 4.02 7.59
C LYS A 214 18.45 3.43 9.00
N SER A 215 17.51 3.78 9.87
CA SER A 215 17.40 3.23 11.22
C SER A 215 15.98 2.78 11.52
N TRP A 216 15.81 1.78 12.40
CA TRP A 216 14.54 1.09 12.58
C TRP A 216 14.17 0.91 14.05
N GLU A 217 12.92 1.15 14.34
CA GLU A 217 12.23 0.77 15.58
C GLU A 217 11.18 -0.29 15.26
N ILE A 218 10.88 -1.17 16.22
CA ILE A 218 9.88 -2.22 16.04
C ILE A 218 8.80 -2.14 17.10
N TYR A 219 7.54 -2.28 16.69
CA TYR A 219 6.38 -2.17 17.56
C TYR A 219 5.47 -3.39 17.41
N ASN A 220 5.04 -3.96 18.54
CA ASN A 220 4.09 -5.07 18.55
C ASN A 220 2.69 -4.57 18.20
N THR A 221 1.89 -5.44 17.59
CA THR A 221 0.48 -5.18 17.33
C THR A 221 -0.40 -6.25 17.98
N PRO A 222 -1.67 -5.94 18.26
CA PRO A 222 -2.63 -6.93 18.74
C PRO A 222 -3.27 -7.76 17.62
N ILE A 223 -2.82 -7.59 16.36
CA ILE A 223 -3.36 -8.35 15.23
C ILE A 223 -2.99 -9.82 15.36
N ILE A 224 -3.89 -10.70 14.90
CA ILE A 224 -3.72 -12.14 14.95
C ILE A 224 -2.38 -12.57 14.37
N GLN A 225 -1.68 -13.45 15.08
CA GLN A 225 -0.34 -13.92 14.77
C GLN A 225 -0.12 -15.31 15.39
N GLY A 226 0.97 -15.97 15.05
CA GLY A 226 1.35 -17.29 15.62
C GLY A 226 1.34 -18.41 14.60
N ASP A 227 0.81 -18.19 13.39
CA ASP A 227 0.77 -19.18 12.32
C ASP A 227 1.02 -18.51 10.97
N GLY A 228 1.65 -19.21 10.03
CA GLY A 228 2.11 -18.67 8.75
C GLY A 228 1.11 -17.83 7.95
N PRO A 229 -0.18 -18.22 7.84
CA PRO A 229 -1.17 -17.44 7.10
C PRO A 229 -1.76 -16.25 7.86
N GLN A 230 -1.35 -16.01 9.12
CA GLN A 230 -1.88 -14.95 9.98
C GLN A 230 -1.02 -13.69 9.92
N GLY A 231 -1.61 -12.52 10.14
CA GLY A 231 -0.86 -11.29 10.31
C GLY A 231 -1.45 -10.09 9.60
N ILE A 232 -0.61 -9.06 9.43
CA ILE A 232 -0.97 -7.82 8.76
C ILE A 232 -0.64 -7.96 7.27
N TYR A 233 -1.61 -7.70 6.41
CA TYR A 233 -1.44 -7.78 4.97
C TYR A 233 -1.32 -6.41 4.31
N SER A 234 -1.84 -5.38 4.96
CA SER A 234 -1.84 -4.01 4.43
C SER A 234 -1.91 -3.00 5.56
N ILE A 235 -1.23 -1.89 5.38
CA ILE A 235 -1.31 -0.72 6.23
C ILE A 235 -1.48 0.53 5.36
N ASP A 236 -2.14 1.54 5.94
CA ASP A 236 -2.18 2.87 5.34
C ASP A 236 -2.16 3.94 6.44
N PHE A 237 -1.56 5.07 6.14
CA PHE A 237 -1.45 6.21 7.05
C PHE A 237 -2.05 7.44 6.40
N TYR A 238 -3.03 8.03 7.09
CA TYR A 238 -3.66 9.27 6.67
C TYR A 238 -2.73 10.47 6.87
N ASP A 239 -1.97 10.45 7.94
CA ASP A 239 -0.92 11.39 8.31
C ASP A 239 0.15 10.67 9.17
N GLU A 240 1.14 11.40 9.66
CA GLU A 240 2.24 10.82 10.46
C GLU A 240 1.81 10.16 11.79
N ASN A 241 0.58 10.43 12.27
CA ASN A 241 0.07 9.90 13.53
C ASN A 241 -1.04 8.86 13.36
N ASN A 242 -1.89 9.03 12.34
CA ASN A 242 -3.11 8.26 12.19
C ASN A 242 -2.97 7.22 11.09
N GLY A 243 -3.05 5.95 11.46
CA GLY A 243 -2.93 4.82 10.55
C GLY A 243 -3.89 3.69 10.87
N ILE A 244 -4.06 2.80 9.90
CA ILE A 244 -4.84 1.57 9.99
C ILE A 244 -4.02 0.39 9.48
N ALA A 245 -4.12 -0.74 10.17
CA ALA A 245 -3.58 -2.03 9.75
C ALA A 245 -4.72 -3.02 9.59
N ILE A 246 -4.69 -3.81 8.52
CA ILE A 246 -5.66 -4.85 8.24
C ILE A 246 -5.00 -6.12 7.76
N GLY A 247 -5.61 -7.26 8.06
CA GLY A 247 -5.12 -8.56 7.63
C GLY A 247 -6.04 -9.68 8.02
N GLY A 248 -5.56 -10.58 8.88
CA GLY A 248 -6.29 -11.76 9.36
C GLY A 248 -5.59 -13.05 8.96
N ASN A 249 -6.36 -14.07 8.63
CA ASN A 249 -5.88 -15.38 8.18
C ASN A 249 -6.39 -15.68 6.77
N TYR A 250 -5.50 -15.69 5.76
CA TYR A 250 -5.93 -15.93 4.38
C TYR A 250 -6.43 -17.37 4.14
N ALA A 251 -6.03 -18.32 4.99
CA ALA A 251 -6.54 -19.71 4.93
C ALA A 251 -7.93 -19.87 5.56
N LYS A 252 -8.31 -18.92 6.44
CA LYS A 252 -9.64 -18.82 7.05
C LYS A 252 -10.25 -17.43 6.76
N PRO A 253 -10.57 -17.11 5.51
CA PRO A 253 -10.84 -15.74 5.08
C PRO A 253 -12.14 -15.15 5.65
N ASN A 254 -13.03 -15.96 6.19
CA ASN A 254 -14.26 -15.51 6.82
C ASN A 254 -14.09 -15.21 8.33
N ASP A 255 -12.91 -15.52 8.89
CA ASP A 255 -12.57 -15.17 10.25
C ASP A 255 -12.29 -13.66 10.36
N ASN A 256 -12.80 -13.04 11.40
CA ASN A 256 -12.68 -11.60 11.64
C ASN A 256 -12.18 -11.25 13.05
N CYS A 257 -11.63 -12.24 13.75
CA CYS A 257 -10.99 -12.06 15.05
C CYS A 257 -9.64 -11.36 14.89
N ALA A 258 -9.43 -10.29 15.65
CA ALA A 258 -8.16 -9.56 15.75
C ALA A 258 -7.49 -9.26 14.40
N ASN A 259 -8.25 -8.88 13.39
CA ASN A 259 -7.75 -8.72 12.02
C ASN A 259 -7.60 -7.27 11.56
N LYS A 260 -7.91 -6.29 12.42
CA LYS A 260 -7.79 -4.85 12.12
C LYS A 260 -7.51 -4.03 13.37
N ALA A 261 -6.61 -3.07 13.23
CA ALA A 261 -6.22 -2.17 14.31
C ALA A 261 -5.92 -0.76 13.79
N ILE A 262 -6.10 0.24 14.63
CA ILE A 262 -5.76 1.64 14.33
C ILE A 262 -4.68 2.14 15.28
N THR A 263 -3.90 3.10 14.81
CA THR A 263 -2.95 3.88 15.60
C THR A 263 -3.31 5.37 15.56
N LYS A 264 -2.93 6.11 16.61
CA LYS A 264 -3.07 7.57 16.71
C LYS A 264 -1.77 8.25 17.15
N ASP A 265 -0.70 7.49 17.25
CA ASP A 265 0.62 7.93 17.73
C ASP A 265 1.76 7.54 16.78
N GLY A 266 1.41 7.39 15.50
CA GLY A 266 2.37 7.09 14.45
C GLY A 266 2.88 5.66 14.46
N GLY A 267 2.04 4.72 14.86
CA GLY A 267 2.33 3.29 14.82
C GLY A 267 3.09 2.76 16.04
N LYS A 268 3.23 3.55 17.12
CA LYS A 268 3.86 3.10 18.36
C LYS A 268 2.94 2.18 19.16
N THR A 269 1.65 2.54 19.22
CA THR A 269 0.61 1.70 19.81
C THR A 269 -0.53 1.46 18.85
N TRP A 270 -1.15 0.28 18.96
CA TRP A 270 -2.23 -0.17 18.10
C TRP A 270 -3.40 -0.69 18.93
N THR A 271 -4.60 -0.34 18.55
CA THR A 271 -5.85 -0.75 19.21
C THR A 271 -6.74 -1.48 18.22
N LEU A 272 -7.20 -2.69 18.58
CA LEU A 272 -8.19 -3.42 17.78
C LEU A 272 -9.47 -2.61 17.62
N VAL A 273 -10.07 -2.66 16.44
CA VAL A 273 -11.34 -2.03 16.11
C VAL A 273 -12.27 -3.01 15.43
N ALA A 274 -13.59 -2.79 15.54
CA ALA A 274 -14.62 -3.65 14.98
C ALA A 274 -14.34 -5.15 15.22
N GLU A 275 -13.93 -5.52 16.44
CA GLU A 275 -13.54 -6.86 16.81
C GLU A 275 -14.68 -7.87 16.58
N ASN A 276 -14.37 -9.01 15.99
CA ASN A 276 -15.35 -10.05 15.61
C ASN A 276 -16.48 -9.56 14.69
N GLN A 277 -16.27 -8.44 13.98
CA GLN A 277 -17.21 -7.86 13.03
C GLN A 277 -16.54 -7.72 11.65
N SER A 278 -17.36 -7.47 10.62
CA SER A 278 -16.87 -7.10 9.29
C SER A 278 -15.83 -5.95 9.38
N PRO A 279 -14.86 -5.91 8.45
CA PRO A 279 -14.61 -6.84 7.37
C PRO A 279 -13.85 -8.09 7.83
N ASN A 280 -14.05 -9.16 7.11
CA ASN A 280 -13.24 -10.38 7.19
C ASN A 280 -11.82 -10.11 6.67
N TYR A 281 -11.02 -11.18 6.44
CA TYR A 281 -9.70 -11.04 5.82
C TYR A 281 -9.70 -10.09 4.62
N LYS A 282 -8.78 -9.13 4.63
CA LYS A 282 -8.52 -8.20 3.52
C LYS A 282 -7.03 -8.16 3.21
N SER A 283 -6.71 -7.98 1.93
CA SER A 283 -5.34 -7.90 1.43
C SER A 283 -4.85 -6.46 1.21
N CYS A 284 -5.75 -5.49 1.18
CA CYS A 284 -5.44 -4.08 0.99
C CYS A 284 -6.42 -3.20 1.74
N VAL A 285 -5.91 -2.13 2.35
CA VAL A 285 -6.68 -1.05 2.97
C VAL A 285 -6.16 0.28 2.47
N GLN A 286 -7.07 1.25 2.25
CA GLN A 286 -6.67 2.60 1.89
C GLN A 286 -7.66 3.63 2.41
N TYR A 287 -7.14 4.74 2.94
CA TYR A 287 -7.90 5.95 3.20
C TYR A 287 -8.34 6.61 1.89
N VAL A 288 -9.59 7.07 1.84
CA VAL A 288 -10.05 7.92 0.75
C VAL A 288 -9.42 9.31 0.91
N PRO A 289 -8.78 9.87 -0.12
CA PRO A 289 -8.12 11.17 -0.05
C PRO A 289 -9.06 12.29 0.41
N ASN A 290 -8.56 13.23 1.22
CA ASN A 290 -9.28 14.44 1.67
C ASN A 290 -10.56 14.18 2.47
N THR A 291 -10.66 13.06 3.19
CA THR A 291 -11.83 12.69 4.01
C THR A 291 -11.56 12.78 5.52
N ASN A 292 -10.49 13.49 5.91
CA ASN A 292 -10.05 13.65 7.31
C ASN A 292 -9.86 12.31 8.04
N GLY A 293 -9.35 11.28 7.32
CA GLY A 293 -9.14 9.94 7.87
C GLY A 293 -10.40 9.20 8.28
N LYS A 294 -11.58 9.61 7.77
CA LYS A 294 -12.87 9.01 8.13
C LYS A 294 -13.30 7.92 7.18
N GLU A 295 -13.07 8.11 5.88
CA GLU A 295 -13.49 7.15 4.88
C GLU A 295 -12.33 6.24 4.50
N ILE A 296 -12.59 4.94 4.55
CA ILE A 296 -11.59 3.89 4.31
C ILE A 296 -12.24 2.78 3.49
N PHE A 297 -11.52 2.28 2.49
CA PHE A 297 -11.88 1.06 1.79
C PHE A 297 -10.91 -0.06 2.13
N ALA A 298 -11.45 -1.27 2.23
CA ALA A 298 -10.66 -2.50 2.37
C ALA A 298 -11.12 -3.52 1.34
N VAL A 299 -10.15 -4.09 0.61
CA VAL A 299 -10.42 -5.08 -0.44
C VAL A 299 -9.65 -6.38 -0.19
N GLY A 300 -10.20 -7.48 -0.66
CA GLY A 300 -9.59 -8.79 -0.55
C GLY A 300 -10.41 -9.84 -1.30
N LYS A 301 -10.04 -11.10 -1.13
CA LYS A 301 -10.77 -12.22 -1.73
C LYS A 301 -12.20 -12.38 -1.20
N THR A 302 -12.53 -11.73 -0.10
CA THR A 302 -13.86 -11.69 0.51
C THR A 302 -14.69 -10.48 0.09
N GLY A 303 -14.27 -9.76 -0.97
CA GLY A 303 -14.99 -8.60 -1.47
C GLY A 303 -14.45 -7.25 -0.94
N ILE A 304 -15.26 -6.21 -1.06
CA ILE A 304 -14.94 -4.82 -0.76
C ILE A 304 -15.79 -4.34 0.40
N SER A 305 -15.15 -3.72 1.38
CA SER A 305 -15.82 -3.11 2.54
C SER A 305 -15.45 -1.64 2.67
N PHE A 306 -16.37 -0.86 3.18
CA PHE A 306 -16.26 0.58 3.39
C PHE A 306 -16.52 0.93 4.85
N SER A 307 -15.71 1.84 5.39
CA SER A 307 -15.91 2.49 6.68
C SER A 307 -16.01 4.00 6.48
N ASN A 308 -16.89 4.66 7.24
CA ASN A 308 -17.02 6.12 7.26
C ASN A 308 -16.73 6.76 8.63
N ASP A 309 -16.20 5.98 9.55
CA ASP A 309 -15.91 6.39 10.92
C ASP A 309 -14.47 6.13 11.38
N GLY A 310 -13.55 5.99 10.39
CA GLY A 310 -12.13 5.76 10.64
C GLY A 310 -11.80 4.33 11.04
N GLY A 311 -12.58 3.36 10.54
CA GLY A 311 -12.33 1.94 10.73
C GLY A 311 -13.05 1.31 11.93
N ASN A 312 -13.88 2.09 12.67
CA ASN A 312 -14.57 1.56 13.84
C ASN A 312 -15.79 0.69 13.48
N SER A 313 -16.41 0.93 12.33
CA SER A 313 -17.46 0.08 11.77
C SER A 313 -17.32 -0.02 10.25
N TRP A 314 -17.88 -1.09 9.66
CA TRP A 314 -17.71 -1.41 8.26
C TRP A 314 -18.99 -1.96 7.63
N THR A 315 -19.21 -1.58 6.37
CA THR A 315 -20.27 -2.09 5.51
C THR A 315 -19.66 -2.82 4.31
N GLU A 316 -20.14 -4.03 4.00
CA GLU A 316 -19.80 -4.70 2.75
C GLU A 316 -20.53 -4.00 1.60
N VAL A 317 -19.79 -3.51 0.60
CA VAL A 317 -20.33 -2.77 -0.55
C VAL A 317 -20.19 -3.53 -1.88
N SER A 318 -19.41 -4.61 -1.91
CA SER A 318 -19.33 -5.56 -3.02
C SER A 318 -18.75 -6.89 -2.55
N LYS A 319 -19.16 -7.99 -3.17
CA LYS A 319 -18.60 -9.33 -3.00
C LYS A 319 -17.50 -9.65 -4.02
N ASP A 320 -17.23 -8.74 -4.97
CA ASP A 320 -16.24 -8.95 -6.01
C ASP A 320 -14.83 -8.99 -5.40
N PRO A 321 -14.05 -10.06 -5.65
CA PRO A 321 -12.72 -10.19 -5.11
C PRO A 321 -11.71 -9.33 -5.88
N TYR A 322 -10.90 -8.57 -5.15
CA TYR A 322 -9.74 -7.85 -5.65
C TYR A 322 -8.56 -8.00 -4.69
N TYR A 323 -7.33 -7.72 -5.16
CA TYR A 323 -6.13 -7.78 -4.35
C TYR A 323 -5.76 -6.42 -3.77
N THR A 324 -5.88 -5.36 -4.56
CA THR A 324 -5.49 -4.01 -4.19
C THR A 324 -6.48 -2.96 -4.70
N ILE A 325 -6.48 -1.81 -4.06
CA ILE A 325 -7.22 -0.61 -4.44
C ILE A 325 -6.30 0.60 -4.35
N GLN A 326 -6.45 1.54 -5.28
CA GLN A 326 -5.76 2.84 -5.22
C GLN A 326 -6.69 3.96 -5.67
N PHE A 327 -6.98 4.89 -4.75
CA PHE A 327 -7.76 6.09 -5.03
C PHE A 327 -6.92 7.12 -5.77
N VAL A 328 -7.54 7.78 -6.76
CA VAL A 328 -6.97 8.92 -7.49
C VAL A 328 -7.62 10.25 -7.11
N ASP A 329 -8.81 10.19 -6.58
CA ASP A 329 -9.59 11.30 -6.00
C ASP A 329 -10.62 10.74 -5.01
N GLN A 330 -11.49 11.59 -4.45
CA GLN A 330 -12.50 11.16 -3.48
C GLN A 330 -13.54 10.19 -4.07
N ASN A 331 -13.71 10.15 -5.39
CA ASN A 331 -14.82 9.43 -6.04
C ASN A 331 -14.36 8.31 -6.97
N THR A 332 -13.06 8.24 -7.27
CA THR A 332 -12.53 7.30 -8.25
C THR A 332 -11.35 6.53 -7.68
N ALA A 333 -11.38 5.21 -7.84
CA ALA A 333 -10.26 4.33 -7.53
C ALA A 333 -10.05 3.29 -8.64
N TRP A 334 -8.83 2.79 -8.72
CA TRP A 334 -8.51 1.60 -9.48
C TRP A 334 -8.34 0.39 -8.56
N LEU A 335 -8.75 -0.75 -9.06
CA LEU A 335 -8.70 -2.05 -8.40
C LEU A 335 -7.91 -3.02 -9.27
N SER A 336 -7.20 -3.97 -8.67
CA SER A 336 -6.63 -5.07 -9.44
C SER A 336 -6.80 -6.42 -8.76
N GLY A 337 -6.83 -7.48 -9.56
CA GLY A 337 -7.12 -8.82 -9.09
C GLY A 337 -6.56 -9.92 -9.98
N HIS A 338 -7.15 -11.09 -9.87
CA HIS A 338 -6.85 -12.22 -10.75
C HIS A 338 -7.50 -12.00 -12.10
N GLU A 339 -6.67 -11.86 -13.12
CA GLU A 339 -7.07 -11.66 -14.53
C GLU A 339 -7.99 -10.45 -14.77
N LYS A 340 -7.92 -9.42 -13.89
CA LYS A 340 -8.75 -8.24 -14.04
C LYS A 340 -8.19 -6.97 -13.42
N ILE A 341 -8.58 -5.85 -13.99
CA ILE A 341 -8.51 -4.50 -13.44
C ILE A 341 -9.95 -3.99 -13.27
N GLY A 342 -10.23 -3.29 -12.20
CA GLY A 342 -11.50 -2.61 -11.97
C GLY A 342 -11.30 -1.10 -11.87
N LYS A 343 -12.26 -0.33 -12.37
CA LYS A 343 -12.37 1.11 -12.12
C LYS A 343 -13.61 1.37 -11.30
N LEU A 344 -13.40 1.74 -10.05
CA LEU A 344 -14.46 2.05 -9.09
C LEU A 344 -14.86 3.51 -9.22
N SER A 345 -16.16 3.76 -9.23
CA SER A 345 -16.75 5.10 -9.16
C SER A 345 -17.74 5.14 -8.00
N LEU A 346 -17.57 6.13 -7.13
CA LEU A 346 -18.48 6.40 -6.02
C LEU A 346 -19.57 7.39 -6.44
N PRO A 347 -20.75 7.31 -5.85
CA PRO A 347 -21.86 8.23 -6.13
C PRO A 347 -21.57 9.69 -5.73
#